data_25767ec13e87c8b448871fee80277831
#
_entry.id   25767ec13e87c8b448871fee80277831
#
_cell.length_a   1.000
_cell.length_b   1.000
_cell.length_c   1.000
_cell.angle_alpha   90.00
_cell.angle_beta   90.00
_cell.angle_gamma   90.00
#
_symmetry.space_group_name_H-M   'P 1'
#
loop_
_entity.id
_entity.type
_entity.pdbx_description
1 polymer ?
#
loop_
_entity_poly.entity_id
_entity_poly.type
_entity_poly.pdbx_seq_one_letter_code
_entity_poly.pdbx_strand_id
1 'polypeptide(L)'
;MTEKKSPIISFKNFSFQYRAQKKPTLKEINLDIYPGERVLIAGPSGCGKSTLAGCINGLNPFSNPGECSGELIVDGVDAPKSSIFQLSAHVGTVLQDPDGQFIGLTVGEDIAFALENSCMPQDEMHEITRHAAELVGIQDHLDYAPHELSGGQKQRLSIARAMLKDCLLYTSPS
;
A
#
# COMPACT_ATOMS: atom_id res chain seq x y z
N MET A 1 -18.90 -15.23 24.45
CA MET A 1 -19.37 -14.90 23.11
C MET A 1 -18.20 -14.30 22.39
N THR A 2 -17.54 -15.02 21.49
CA THR A 2 -16.44 -14.51 20.67
C THR A 2 -17.02 -13.49 19.69
N GLU A 3 -16.65 -12.22 19.85
CA GLU A 3 -16.96 -11.20 18.83
C GLU A 3 -16.45 -11.69 17.50
N LYS A 4 -17.36 -11.86 16.56
CA LYS A 4 -17.04 -12.18 15.18
C LYS A 4 -16.37 -10.94 14.59
N LYS A 5 -15.03 -10.88 14.60
CA LYS A 5 -14.29 -9.78 13.96
C LYS A 5 -14.73 -9.73 12.50
N SER A 6 -15.15 -8.56 12.03
CA SER A 6 -15.41 -8.34 10.61
C SER A 6 -14.08 -8.33 9.84
N PRO A 7 -14.03 -8.89 8.62
CA PRO A 7 -12.82 -8.82 7.81
C PRO A 7 -12.52 -7.37 7.44
N ILE A 8 -11.23 -7.01 7.44
CA ILE A 8 -10.76 -5.70 7.03
C ILE A 8 -10.62 -5.62 5.50
N ILE A 9 -10.35 -6.74 4.86
CA ILE A 9 -10.39 -6.89 3.40
C ILE A 9 -11.25 -8.10 3.10
N SER A 10 -12.24 -7.96 2.22
CA SER A 10 -13.14 -9.04 1.83
C SER A 10 -13.33 -9.05 0.32
N PHE A 11 -12.95 -10.15 -0.31
CA PHE A 11 -13.28 -10.48 -1.70
C PHE A 11 -14.40 -11.49 -1.73
N LYS A 12 -15.47 -11.21 -2.50
CA LYS A 12 -16.59 -12.14 -2.71
C LYS A 12 -16.84 -12.32 -4.19
N ASN A 13 -16.52 -13.48 -4.70
CA ASN A 13 -16.64 -13.84 -6.10
C ASN A 13 -16.05 -12.77 -7.04
N PHE A 14 -14.93 -12.17 -6.59
CA PHE A 14 -14.33 -11.03 -7.25
C PHE A 14 -13.48 -11.47 -8.45
N SER A 15 -13.70 -10.80 -9.58
CA SER A 15 -12.89 -11.00 -10.79
C SER A 15 -12.45 -9.66 -11.35
N PHE A 16 -11.25 -9.64 -11.95
CA PHE A 16 -10.71 -8.47 -12.62
C PHE A 16 -10.08 -8.82 -13.96
N GLN A 17 -10.40 -8.03 -14.99
CA GLN A 17 -9.88 -8.16 -16.33
C GLN A 17 -9.34 -6.83 -16.83
N TYR A 18 -8.07 -6.76 -17.23
CA TYR A 18 -7.53 -5.60 -17.91
C TYR A 18 -8.18 -5.42 -19.28
N ARG A 19 -8.44 -4.17 -19.70
CA ARG A 19 -9.01 -3.88 -21.04
C ARG A 19 -8.19 -4.45 -22.19
N ALA A 20 -6.87 -4.52 -22.04
CA ALA A 20 -5.95 -5.06 -23.05
C ALA A 20 -5.96 -6.59 -23.12
N GLN A 21 -6.62 -7.28 -22.21
CA GLN A 21 -6.59 -8.74 -22.10
C GLN A 21 -7.94 -9.35 -22.48
N LYS A 22 -7.91 -10.53 -23.11
CA LYS A 22 -9.12 -11.26 -23.49
C LYS A 22 -9.66 -12.17 -22.37
N LYS A 23 -8.90 -12.36 -21.31
CA LYS A 23 -9.26 -13.24 -20.18
C LYS A 23 -9.05 -12.51 -18.86
N PRO A 24 -9.87 -12.79 -17.85
CA PRO A 24 -9.68 -12.22 -16.52
C PRO A 24 -8.34 -12.67 -15.93
N THR A 25 -7.62 -11.70 -15.32
CA THR A 25 -6.37 -11.96 -14.57
C THR A 25 -6.68 -12.51 -13.19
N LEU A 26 -7.75 -12.02 -12.57
CA LEU A 26 -8.31 -12.58 -11.32
C LEU A 26 -9.66 -13.17 -11.64
N LYS A 27 -9.93 -14.37 -11.13
CA LYS A 27 -11.19 -15.07 -11.41
C LYS A 27 -11.79 -15.60 -10.11
N GLU A 28 -13.01 -15.16 -9.80
CA GLU A 28 -13.85 -15.67 -8.72
C GLU A 28 -13.11 -15.78 -7.37
N ILE A 29 -12.33 -14.74 -7.03
CA ILE A 29 -11.56 -14.68 -5.78
C ILE A 29 -12.54 -14.57 -4.61
N ASN A 30 -12.35 -15.44 -3.62
CA ASN A 30 -13.03 -15.41 -2.34
C ASN A 30 -11.94 -15.45 -1.26
N LEU A 31 -11.77 -14.34 -0.53
CA LEU A 31 -10.72 -14.18 0.47
C LEU A 31 -11.14 -13.15 1.50
N ASP A 32 -11.06 -13.52 2.76
CA ASP A 32 -11.24 -12.59 3.88
C ASP A 32 -9.92 -12.46 4.64
N ILE A 33 -9.53 -11.22 4.93
CA ILE A 33 -8.36 -10.89 5.75
C ILE A 33 -8.87 -10.11 6.96
N TYR A 34 -8.45 -10.50 8.15
CA TYR A 34 -8.90 -9.91 9.41
C TYR A 34 -7.85 -8.97 10.01
N PRO A 35 -8.26 -8.01 10.84
CA PRO A 35 -7.31 -7.11 11.51
C PRO A 35 -6.23 -7.86 12.29
N GLY A 36 -4.96 -7.48 12.06
CA GLY A 36 -3.79 -8.08 12.69
C GLY A 36 -3.25 -9.34 12.01
N GLU A 37 -3.89 -9.83 10.95
CA GLU A 37 -3.37 -10.94 10.16
C GLU A 37 -2.17 -10.52 9.30
N ARG A 38 -1.23 -11.45 9.14
CA ARG A 38 -0.12 -11.37 8.18
C ARG A 38 -0.36 -12.40 7.09
N VAL A 39 -0.65 -11.94 5.89
CA VAL A 39 -0.99 -12.80 4.75
C VAL A 39 0.13 -12.78 3.73
N LEU A 40 0.67 -13.95 3.40
CA LEU A 40 1.65 -14.11 2.31
C LEU A 40 0.94 -14.62 1.05
N ILE A 41 1.05 -13.87 -0.04
CA ILE A 41 0.55 -14.27 -1.35
C ILE A 41 1.73 -14.71 -2.21
N ALA A 42 1.87 -16.01 -2.41
CA ALA A 42 2.94 -16.62 -3.18
C ALA A 42 2.41 -17.24 -4.48
N GLY A 43 3.25 -17.28 -5.50
CA GLY A 43 2.94 -17.91 -6.79
C GLY A 43 3.92 -17.48 -7.89
N PRO A 44 3.90 -18.16 -9.05
CA PRO A 44 4.78 -17.84 -10.17
C PRO A 44 4.58 -16.41 -10.70
N SER A 45 5.57 -15.91 -11.45
CA SER A 45 5.43 -14.62 -12.12
C SER A 45 4.24 -14.64 -13.09
N GLY A 46 3.48 -13.54 -13.13
CA GLY A 46 2.30 -13.41 -14.00
C GLY A 46 1.01 -14.05 -13.47
N CYS A 47 0.99 -14.70 -12.30
CA CYS A 47 -0.23 -15.34 -11.78
C CYS A 47 -1.25 -14.38 -11.15
N GLY A 48 -0.99 -13.05 -11.17
CA GLY A 48 -1.97 -12.05 -10.71
C GLY A 48 -1.73 -11.47 -9.31
N LYS A 49 -0.60 -11.77 -8.63
CA LYS A 49 -0.30 -11.23 -7.27
C LYS A 49 -0.35 -9.71 -7.22
N SER A 50 0.38 -9.04 -8.13
CA SER A 50 0.40 -7.57 -8.21
C SER A 50 -0.94 -7.00 -8.64
N THR A 51 -1.72 -7.75 -9.44
CA THR A 51 -3.07 -7.37 -9.82
C THR A 51 -4.00 -7.39 -8.61
N LEU A 52 -3.91 -8.42 -7.76
CA LEU A 52 -4.70 -8.52 -6.53
C LEU A 52 -4.40 -7.36 -5.59
N ALA A 53 -3.12 -7.09 -5.34
CA ALA A 53 -2.69 -5.93 -4.54
C ALA A 53 -3.16 -4.60 -5.16
N GLY A 54 -3.07 -4.48 -6.49
CA GLY A 54 -3.54 -3.30 -7.22
C GLY A 54 -5.05 -3.08 -7.14
N CYS A 55 -5.85 -4.14 -6.98
CA CYS A 55 -7.29 -4.00 -6.73
C CYS A 55 -7.57 -3.50 -5.30
N ILE A 56 -6.78 -3.92 -4.31
CA ILE A 56 -6.94 -3.50 -2.91
C ILE A 56 -6.61 -2.00 -2.75
N ASN A 57 -5.52 -1.53 -3.36
CA ASN A 57 -5.08 -0.13 -3.23
C ASN A 57 -5.67 0.83 -4.27
N GLY A 58 -6.55 0.35 -5.15
CA GLY A 58 -7.24 1.15 -6.16
C GLY A 58 -6.42 1.49 -7.41
N LEU A 59 -5.18 1.01 -7.55
CA LEU A 59 -4.47 1.14 -8.83
C LEU A 59 -5.25 0.45 -9.96
N ASN A 60 -5.97 -0.61 -9.66
CA ASN A 60 -6.92 -1.27 -10.53
C ASN A 60 -8.35 -1.03 -10.00
N PRO A 61 -9.29 -0.49 -10.77
CA PRO A 61 -9.21 -0.15 -12.20
C PRO A 61 -8.80 1.31 -12.51
N PHE A 62 -8.48 2.14 -11.51
CA PHE A 62 -8.39 3.60 -11.70
C PHE A 62 -7.16 4.07 -12.46
N SER A 63 -5.96 3.53 -12.16
CA SER A 63 -4.74 3.82 -12.94
C SER A 63 -4.55 2.83 -14.08
N ASN A 64 -4.88 1.57 -13.84
CA ASN A 64 -4.78 0.51 -14.84
C ASN A 64 -6.20 0.11 -15.26
N PRO A 65 -6.71 0.59 -16.42
CA PRO A 65 -8.09 0.38 -16.81
C PRO A 65 -8.46 -1.09 -16.97
N GLY A 66 -9.58 -1.46 -16.38
CA GLY A 66 -10.12 -2.82 -16.41
C GLY A 66 -11.54 -2.88 -15.92
N GLU A 67 -12.09 -4.08 -15.96
CA GLU A 67 -13.46 -4.37 -15.52
C GLU A 67 -13.41 -5.25 -14.26
N CYS A 68 -14.15 -4.82 -13.24
CA CYS A 68 -14.35 -5.55 -12.00
C CYS A 68 -15.72 -6.21 -12.00
N SER A 69 -15.83 -7.41 -11.44
CA SER A 69 -17.08 -8.05 -11.09
C SER A 69 -17.00 -8.70 -9.72
N GLY A 70 -18.14 -8.91 -9.05
CA GLY A 70 -18.17 -9.33 -7.65
C GLY A 70 -17.97 -8.17 -6.69
N GLU A 71 -17.59 -8.46 -5.44
CA GLU A 71 -17.40 -7.47 -4.38
C GLU A 71 -15.95 -7.46 -3.89
N LEU A 72 -15.41 -6.27 -3.65
CA LEU A 72 -14.18 -6.06 -2.92
C LEU A 72 -14.39 -4.92 -1.92
N ILE A 73 -14.38 -5.26 -0.65
CA ILE A 73 -14.47 -4.30 0.45
C ILE A 73 -13.12 -4.19 1.13
N VAL A 74 -12.65 -2.97 1.33
CA VAL A 74 -11.40 -2.63 2.00
C VAL A 74 -11.72 -1.64 3.12
N ASP A 75 -11.60 -2.07 4.36
CA ASP A 75 -11.92 -1.28 5.55
C ASP A 75 -13.30 -0.60 5.46
N GLY A 76 -14.31 -1.36 5.05
CA GLY A 76 -15.68 -0.88 4.86
C GLY A 76 -15.94 -0.10 3.56
N VAL A 77 -14.90 0.17 2.75
CA VAL A 77 -15.00 0.90 1.47
C VAL A 77 -15.17 -0.09 0.32
N ASP A 78 -16.18 0.12 -0.55
CA ASP A 78 -16.35 -0.64 -1.80
C ASP A 78 -15.28 -0.18 -2.81
N ALA A 79 -14.17 -0.92 -2.88
CA ALA A 79 -12.98 -0.50 -3.62
C ALA A 79 -13.25 -0.20 -5.11
N PRO A 80 -13.97 -1.04 -5.89
CA PRO A 80 -14.31 -0.75 -7.29
C PRO A 80 -15.16 0.50 -7.52
N LYS A 81 -15.90 0.97 -6.52
CA LYS A 81 -16.80 2.14 -6.61
C LYS A 81 -16.26 3.39 -5.92
N SER A 82 -15.07 3.31 -5.35
CA SER A 82 -14.42 4.41 -4.64
C SER A 82 -13.47 5.20 -5.54
N SER A 83 -12.38 5.70 -4.98
CA SER A 83 -11.29 6.35 -5.70
C SER A 83 -9.95 5.97 -5.08
N ILE A 84 -8.85 6.16 -5.83
CA ILE A 84 -7.49 6.00 -5.29
C ILE A 84 -7.31 6.86 -4.04
N PHE A 85 -7.83 8.09 -4.05
CA PHE A 85 -7.73 9.02 -2.93
C PHE A 85 -8.40 8.46 -1.66
N GLN A 86 -9.62 7.93 -1.79
CA GLN A 86 -10.31 7.31 -0.65
C GLN A 86 -9.56 6.07 -0.14
N LEU A 87 -9.16 5.17 -1.03
CA LEU A 87 -8.42 3.97 -0.63
C LEU A 87 -7.04 4.27 -0.06
N SER A 88 -6.38 5.34 -0.50
CA SER A 88 -5.07 5.73 0.03
C SER A 88 -5.09 6.15 1.50
N ALA A 89 -6.27 6.48 2.06
CA ALA A 89 -6.43 6.74 3.48
C ALA A 89 -6.41 5.45 4.32
N HIS A 90 -6.71 4.31 3.70
CA HIS A 90 -6.84 3.01 4.38
C HIS A 90 -5.71 2.04 4.02
N VAL A 91 -5.03 2.25 2.87
CA VAL A 91 -4.05 1.29 2.33
C VAL A 91 -2.72 1.97 2.05
N GLY A 92 -1.68 1.59 2.76
CA GLY A 92 -0.29 1.91 2.40
C GLY A 92 0.28 0.88 1.44
N THR A 93 1.00 1.33 0.43
CA THR A 93 1.59 0.47 -0.57
C THR A 93 3.09 0.71 -0.65
N VAL A 94 3.88 -0.37 -0.53
CA VAL A 94 5.30 -0.36 -0.86
C VAL A 94 5.44 -1.00 -2.24
N LEU A 95 5.88 -0.23 -3.23
CA LEU A 95 6.05 -0.71 -4.60
C LEU A 95 7.39 -1.42 -4.79
N GLN A 96 7.48 -2.23 -5.84
CA GLN A 96 8.66 -3.02 -6.16
C GLN A 96 9.87 -2.15 -6.55
N ASP A 97 9.65 -1.03 -7.23
CA ASP A 97 10.68 -0.05 -7.58
C ASP A 97 10.52 1.21 -6.73
N PRO A 98 11.36 1.40 -5.70
CA PRO A 98 11.26 2.57 -4.84
C PRO A 98 11.82 3.84 -5.49
N ASP A 99 12.72 3.75 -6.48
CA ASP A 99 13.45 4.91 -7.00
C ASP A 99 12.54 5.97 -7.65
N GLY A 100 11.45 5.55 -8.26
CA GLY A 100 10.46 6.46 -8.85
C GLY A 100 9.44 7.05 -7.88
N GLN A 101 9.53 6.76 -6.59
CA GLN A 101 8.52 7.13 -5.59
C GLN A 101 8.96 8.26 -4.66
N PHE A 102 10.26 8.57 -4.61
CA PHE A 102 10.79 9.58 -3.71
C PHE A 102 10.51 10.98 -4.25
N ILE A 103 9.92 11.82 -3.40
CA ILE A 103 9.50 13.19 -3.73
C ILE A 103 10.33 14.19 -2.91
N GLY A 104 10.70 13.84 -1.69
CA GLY A 104 11.52 14.67 -0.80
C GLY A 104 12.95 14.83 -1.32
N LEU A 105 13.55 15.98 -1.06
CA LEU A 105 14.98 16.22 -1.32
C LEU A 105 15.85 15.43 -0.35
N THR A 106 15.36 15.23 0.86
CA THR A 106 15.99 14.41 1.90
C THR A 106 15.10 13.24 2.30
N VAL A 107 15.71 12.23 2.95
CA VAL A 107 15.00 11.08 3.52
C VAL A 107 13.95 11.55 4.55
N GLY A 108 14.29 12.53 5.38
CA GLY A 108 13.39 13.10 6.37
C GLY A 108 12.18 13.77 5.72
N GLU A 109 12.38 14.60 4.70
CA GLU A 109 11.28 15.22 3.94
C GLU A 109 10.41 14.19 3.23
N ASP A 110 11.02 13.13 2.68
CA ASP A 110 10.27 12.10 1.99
C ASP A 110 9.37 11.29 2.95
N ILE A 111 9.84 11.03 4.17
CA ILE A 111 9.02 10.44 5.23
C ILE A 111 7.91 11.42 5.64
N ALA A 112 8.25 12.68 5.91
CA ALA A 112 7.31 13.71 6.38
C ALA A 112 6.22 14.05 5.37
N PHE A 113 6.43 13.82 4.08
CA PHE A 113 5.50 14.18 3.00
C PHE A 113 4.06 13.71 3.22
N ALA A 114 3.88 12.53 3.81
CA ALA A 114 2.54 12.01 4.12
C ALA A 114 1.84 12.81 5.23
N LEU A 115 2.61 13.36 6.18
CA LEU A 115 2.13 14.15 7.32
C LEU A 115 1.84 15.59 6.92
N GLU A 116 2.64 16.17 6.01
CA GLU A 116 2.40 17.51 5.44
C GLU A 116 1.03 17.60 4.77
N ASN A 117 0.64 16.57 4.05
CA ASN A 117 -0.69 16.49 3.42
C ASN A 117 -1.85 16.47 4.43
N SER A 118 -1.57 16.18 5.69
CA SER A 118 -2.54 16.17 6.79
C SER A 118 -2.55 17.49 7.58
N CYS A 119 -1.78 18.51 7.15
CA CYS A 119 -1.62 19.80 7.82
C CYS A 119 -1.17 19.66 9.30
N MET A 120 -0.32 18.69 9.59
CA MET A 120 0.21 18.42 10.93
C MET A 120 1.19 19.55 11.37
N PRO A 121 1.21 19.96 12.65
CA PRO A 121 2.20 20.90 13.15
C PRO A 121 3.63 20.41 12.95
N GLN A 122 4.56 21.32 12.65
CA GLN A 122 5.93 20.97 12.26
C GLN A 122 6.68 20.21 13.37
N ASP A 123 6.51 20.58 14.62
CA ASP A 123 7.19 19.94 15.76
C ASP A 123 6.74 18.48 15.91
N GLU A 124 5.44 18.21 15.80
CA GLU A 124 4.89 16.86 15.84
C GLU A 124 5.37 16.03 14.63
N MET A 125 5.43 16.64 13.46
CA MET A 125 5.90 16.03 12.23
C MET A 125 7.35 15.55 12.37
N HIS A 126 8.23 16.37 12.97
CA HIS A 126 9.63 16.01 13.20
C HIS A 126 9.78 14.81 14.16
N GLU A 127 9.00 14.78 15.24
CA GLU A 127 9.04 13.66 16.20
C GLU A 127 8.58 12.36 15.55
N ILE A 128 7.46 12.39 14.84
CA ILE A 128 6.89 11.21 14.16
C ILE A 128 7.83 10.72 13.05
N THR A 129 8.41 11.62 12.26
CA THR A 129 9.37 11.29 11.21
C THR A 129 10.60 10.59 11.79
N ARG A 130 11.17 11.12 12.87
CA ARG A 130 12.31 10.50 13.55
C ARG A 130 11.97 9.11 14.07
N HIS A 131 10.84 9.00 14.75
CA HIS A 131 10.38 7.71 15.28
C HIS A 131 10.16 6.66 14.18
N ALA A 132 9.54 7.04 13.06
CA ALA A 132 9.38 6.14 11.91
C ALA A 132 10.73 5.69 11.34
N ALA A 133 11.70 6.60 11.23
CA ALA A 133 13.05 6.28 10.77
C ALA A 133 13.78 5.33 11.73
N GLU A 134 13.64 5.51 13.05
CA GLU A 134 14.19 4.63 14.08
C GLU A 134 13.61 3.21 13.98
N LEU A 135 12.29 3.07 13.79
CA LEU A 135 11.62 1.78 13.68
C LEU A 135 12.16 0.93 12.52
N VAL A 136 12.59 1.57 11.43
CA VAL A 136 13.14 0.88 10.27
C VAL A 136 14.68 0.92 10.21
N GLY A 137 15.34 1.58 11.15
CA GLY A 137 16.81 1.66 11.27
C GLY A 137 17.48 2.49 10.17
N ILE A 138 16.94 3.69 9.87
CA ILE A 138 17.51 4.68 8.94
C ILE A 138 17.61 6.08 9.54
N GLN A 139 17.51 6.22 10.85
CA GLN A 139 17.56 7.50 11.57
C GLN A 139 18.83 8.33 11.29
N ASP A 140 19.94 7.67 11.02
CA ASP A 140 21.22 8.32 10.74
C ASP A 140 21.34 8.87 9.30
N HIS A 141 20.29 8.66 8.50
CA HIS A 141 20.26 9.03 7.07
C HIS A 141 19.19 10.07 6.75
N LEU A 142 18.57 10.69 7.78
CA LEU A 142 17.45 11.63 7.57
C LEU A 142 17.83 12.83 6.69
N ASP A 143 19.08 13.30 6.77
CA ASP A 143 19.59 14.43 5.99
C ASP A 143 20.15 14.02 4.62
N TYR A 144 20.21 12.73 4.31
CA TYR A 144 20.73 12.24 3.03
C TYR A 144 19.68 12.36 1.94
N ALA A 145 20.14 12.52 0.71
CA ALA A 145 19.23 12.43 -0.44
C ALA A 145 18.82 10.97 -0.70
N PRO A 146 17.54 10.69 -1.06
CA PRO A 146 17.08 9.32 -1.25
C PRO A 146 17.88 8.51 -2.27
N HIS A 147 18.50 9.16 -3.26
CA HIS A 147 19.33 8.48 -4.26
C HIS A 147 20.67 7.98 -3.73
N GLU A 148 21.17 8.53 -2.61
CA GLU A 148 22.39 8.10 -1.94
C GLU A 148 22.23 6.81 -1.12
N LEU A 149 20.99 6.41 -0.87
CA LEU A 149 20.67 5.21 -0.11
C LEU A 149 20.93 3.94 -0.92
N SER A 150 21.38 2.89 -0.24
CA SER A 150 21.40 1.53 -0.78
C SER A 150 20.00 1.00 -1.05
N GLY A 151 19.85 -0.01 -1.91
CA GLY A 151 18.54 -0.60 -2.22
C GLY A 151 17.76 -1.07 -0.98
N GLY A 152 18.46 -1.66 0.01
CA GLY A 152 17.84 -2.05 1.28
C GLY A 152 17.38 -0.86 2.12
N GLN A 153 18.13 0.25 2.14
CA GLN A 153 17.76 1.49 2.83
C GLN A 153 16.59 2.17 2.13
N LYS A 154 16.53 2.16 0.80
CA LYS A 154 15.38 2.66 0.01
C LYS A 154 14.10 1.88 0.32
N GLN A 155 14.18 0.57 0.46
CA GLN A 155 13.04 -0.22 0.92
C GLN A 155 12.60 0.17 2.34
N ARG A 156 13.53 0.38 3.27
CA ARG A 156 13.23 0.84 4.63
C ARG A 156 12.57 2.22 4.62
N LEU A 157 13.04 3.14 3.79
CA LEU A 157 12.41 4.45 3.59
C LEU A 157 10.96 4.30 3.10
N SER A 158 10.73 3.45 2.11
CA SER A 158 9.37 3.19 1.60
C SER A 158 8.44 2.58 2.67
N ILE A 159 8.99 1.72 3.56
CA ILE A 159 8.27 1.15 4.69
C ILE A 159 7.94 2.25 5.72
N ALA A 160 8.92 3.11 6.09
CA ALA A 160 8.70 4.21 7.02
C ALA A 160 7.56 5.12 6.55
N ARG A 161 7.56 5.50 5.27
CA ARG A 161 6.45 6.28 4.66
C ARG A 161 5.10 5.58 4.76
N ALA A 162 5.07 4.28 4.49
CA ALA A 162 3.83 3.51 4.56
C ALA A 162 3.31 3.38 5.99
N MET A 163 4.18 3.31 7.00
CA MET A 163 3.81 3.21 8.41
C MET A 163 3.17 4.48 8.97
N LEU A 164 3.47 5.65 8.40
CA LEU A 164 2.89 6.93 8.84
C LEU A 164 1.44 7.12 8.41
N LYS A 165 0.99 6.34 7.46
CA LYS A 165 -0.43 6.15 7.23
C LYS A 165 -0.82 4.94 8.07
N ASP A 166 -1.84 4.97 8.88
CA ASP A 166 -2.39 3.79 9.62
C ASP A 166 -2.81 2.69 8.64
N CYS A 167 -1.86 2.05 7.98
CA CYS A 167 -2.04 1.37 6.73
C CYS A 167 -1.96 -0.16 6.82
N LEU A 168 -2.83 -0.81 6.05
CA LEU A 168 -3.19 -2.23 6.14
C LEU A 168 -2.41 -3.18 5.22
N LEU A 169 -1.64 -2.67 4.25
CA LEU A 169 -1.09 -3.56 3.21
C LEU A 169 0.36 -3.23 2.85
N TYR A 170 1.22 -4.24 2.90
CA TYR A 170 2.55 -4.23 2.31
C TYR A 170 2.60 -5.13 1.09
N THR A 171 3.01 -4.61 -0.08
CA THR A 171 3.37 -5.43 -1.23
C THR A 171 4.88 -5.56 -1.29
N SER A 172 5.40 -6.75 -0.98
CA SER A 172 6.83 -7.05 -1.17
C SER A 172 7.08 -7.47 -2.61
N PRO A 173 8.23 -7.08 -3.20
CA PRO A 173 8.66 -7.62 -4.48
C PRO A 173 8.90 -9.13 -4.36
N SER A 174 8.39 -9.87 -5.30
CA SER A 174 8.69 -11.30 -5.51
C SER A 174 9.85 -11.46 -6.48
#